data_d7bebcee3b441a5307cc40811c91facd
#
_entry.id   d7bebcee3b441a5307cc40811c91facd
#
_cell.length_a   1.000
_cell.length_b   1.000
_cell.length_c   1.000
_cell.angle_alpha   90.00
_cell.angle_beta   90.00
_cell.angle_gamma   90.00
#
_symmetry.space_group_name_H-M   'P 1'
#
loop_
_entity.id
_entity.type
_entity.pdbx_description
1 polymer ?
#
loop_
_entity_poly.entity_id
_entity_poly.type
_entity_poly.pdbx_seq_one_letter_code
_entity_poly.pdbx_strand_id
1 'polypeptide(L)'
;GVKDGLQALGRTDEPPLLLRAHDTDCKLVMDAALPLYKNLYTMHKYNGESLTTYEPRGPWSKIHTDLSSLGSIHISNVHILANLEPFRWGSPDFVQKAVTAMHNVHGANALHLYPQASYWDWPYTADKLPNNEREFQLDRDWIWYQTWGRYAWNCHRDRTDEMGYWDHQLGKFYGTSDENASNIRVAYEESGEIAPKLLRRFGITEGNRQTLLLGMFMSQLVNPYKYTIYPGFYESCGPEGEKLIEYVEKEWKKQPHVGEMPLDIVAQVIEHGDKAVAAIDKAAGSVSSNKDEFARLQNDMHCYREFAYAFNLKVKAAKLVLDYQWGKD
;
A
#
# COMPACT_ATOMS: atom_id res chain seq x y z
N GLY A 1 15.51 -4.07 33.53
CA GLY A 1 15.10 -4.94 32.43
C GLY A 1 16.26 -5.25 31.49
N VAL A 2 16.19 -4.81 30.19
CA VAL A 2 17.23 -5.17 29.19
C VAL A 2 18.63 -4.75 29.64
N LYS A 3 18.82 -3.52 30.14
CA LYS A 3 20.10 -3.03 30.60
C LYS A 3 20.67 -3.87 31.76
N ASP A 4 19.83 -4.20 32.73
CA ASP A 4 20.26 -5.03 33.87
C ASP A 4 20.66 -6.45 33.41
N GLY A 5 19.91 -7.00 32.43
CA GLY A 5 20.26 -8.28 31.82
C GLY A 5 21.60 -8.24 31.06
N LEU A 6 21.88 -7.18 30.32
CA LEU A 6 23.15 -6.98 29.63
C LEU A 6 24.28 -6.86 30.63
N GLN A 7 24.10 -6.08 31.70
CA GLN A 7 25.09 -5.94 32.76
C GLN A 7 25.38 -7.27 33.50
N ALA A 8 24.33 -8.06 33.77
CA ALA A 8 24.49 -9.38 34.38
C ALA A 8 25.28 -10.35 33.48
N LEU A 9 25.29 -10.13 32.18
CA LEU A 9 26.09 -10.87 31.19
C LEU A 9 27.48 -10.25 30.94
N GLY A 10 27.86 -9.21 31.69
CA GLY A 10 29.12 -8.51 31.52
C GLY A 10 29.21 -7.66 30.25
N ARG A 11 28.08 -7.35 29.62
CA ARG A 11 27.98 -6.50 28.41
C ARG A 11 27.80 -5.04 28.79
N THR A 12 28.53 -4.18 28.10
CA THR A 12 28.48 -2.71 28.27
C THR A 12 27.90 -2.00 27.04
N ASP A 13 27.73 -2.74 25.93
CA ASP A 13 27.09 -2.22 24.72
C ASP A 13 25.55 -2.12 24.89
N GLU A 14 24.98 -1.22 24.14
CA GLU A 14 23.52 -1.05 24.06
C GLU A 14 23.07 -1.44 22.65
N PRO A 15 22.65 -2.72 22.41
CA PRO A 15 22.08 -3.10 21.13
C PRO A 15 20.80 -2.34 20.84
N PRO A 16 20.39 -2.16 19.57
CA PRO A 16 19.17 -1.43 19.24
C PRO A 16 17.95 -2.04 19.91
N LEU A 17 17.15 -1.22 20.57
CA LEU A 17 15.82 -1.58 21.06
C LEU A 17 14.77 -0.82 20.27
N LEU A 18 13.85 -1.54 19.65
CA LEU A 18 12.79 -0.99 18.86
C LEU A 18 11.50 -0.84 19.67
N LEU A 19 11.03 0.39 19.81
CA LEU A 19 9.70 0.71 20.32
C LEU A 19 8.73 0.83 19.14
N ARG A 20 7.80 -0.09 19.04
CA ARG A 20 6.72 -0.01 18.06
C ARG A 20 5.60 0.87 18.60
N ALA A 21 5.32 1.98 17.91
CA ALA A 21 4.25 2.90 18.23
C ALA A 21 2.89 2.36 17.74
N HIS A 22 2.33 1.40 18.48
CA HIS A 22 1.02 0.82 18.19
C HIS A 22 0.25 0.73 19.50
N ASP A 23 -0.79 1.54 19.64
CA ASP A 23 -1.59 1.68 20.86
C ASP A 23 -0.74 1.98 22.12
N THR A 24 0.34 2.75 21.91
CA THR A 24 1.30 3.10 22.96
C THR A 24 1.57 4.59 22.92
N ASP A 25 1.53 5.26 24.06
CA ASP A 25 2.05 6.64 24.18
C ASP A 25 3.58 6.61 24.07
N CYS A 26 4.05 6.67 22.82
CA CYS A 26 5.47 6.57 22.54
C CYS A 26 6.27 7.72 23.10
N LYS A 27 5.70 8.93 23.15
CA LYS A 27 6.42 10.08 23.73
C LYS A 27 6.69 9.85 25.19
N LEU A 28 5.69 9.46 25.96
CA LEU A 28 5.84 9.16 27.40
C LEU A 28 6.90 8.06 27.64
N VAL A 29 6.83 6.97 26.84
CA VAL A 29 7.79 5.87 26.95
C VAL A 29 9.20 6.32 26.58
N MET A 30 9.38 7.08 25.51
CA MET A 30 10.69 7.55 25.05
C MET A 30 11.30 8.56 26.03
N ASP A 31 10.50 9.49 26.56
CA ASP A 31 10.96 10.45 27.56
C ASP A 31 11.48 9.76 28.83
N ALA A 32 10.87 8.65 29.24
CA ALA A 32 11.30 7.86 30.38
C ALA A 32 12.49 6.93 30.05
N ALA A 33 12.59 6.40 28.84
CA ALA A 33 13.55 5.38 28.47
C ALA A 33 14.89 5.95 27.95
N LEU A 34 14.88 7.04 27.17
CA LEU A 34 16.09 7.65 26.58
C LEU A 34 17.16 8.06 27.61
N PRO A 35 16.84 8.53 28.83
CA PRO A 35 17.84 8.77 29.87
C PRO A 35 18.56 7.50 30.31
N LEU A 36 17.90 6.36 30.21
CA LEU A 36 18.41 5.06 30.69
C LEU A 36 19.06 4.22 29.62
N TYR A 37 18.60 4.33 28.37
CA TYR A 37 19.04 3.54 27.23
C TYR A 37 19.09 4.42 25.97
N LYS A 38 20.27 4.58 25.38
CA LYS A 38 20.48 5.54 24.30
C LYS A 38 20.14 4.99 22.92
N ASN A 39 20.36 3.70 22.69
CA ASN A 39 20.16 3.09 21.38
C ASN A 39 18.71 2.62 21.21
N LEU A 40 17.76 3.56 21.34
CA LEU A 40 16.35 3.33 21.18
C LEU A 40 15.91 3.76 19.77
N TYR A 41 15.10 2.91 19.13
CA TYR A 41 14.49 3.17 17.84
C TYR A 41 12.97 3.25 18.01
N THR A 42 12.34 4.06 17.19
CA THR A 42 10.87 4.10 17.10
C THR A 42 10.42 3.55 15.76
N MET A 43 9.22 2.97 15.70
CA MET A 43 8.62 2.49 14.47
C MET A 43 7.11 2.75 14.47
N HIS A 44 6.60 3.23 13.34
CA HIS A 44 5.16 3.40 13.13
C HIS A 44 4.74 2.94 11.74
N LYS A 45 3.50 2.47 11.61
CA LYS A 45 2.92 2.05 10.33
C LYS A 45 2.80 3.26 9.41
N TYR A 46 3.25 3.14 8.16
CA TYR A 46 3.30 4.22 7.19
C TYR A 46 1.92 4.86 6.95
N ASN A 47 0.95 4.07 6.50
CA ASN A 47 -0.43 4.48 6.27
C ASN A 47 -1.40 3.49 6.93
N GLY A 48 -1.14 3.09 8.17
CA GLY A 48 -1.91 2.05 8.82
C GLY A 48 -1.65 0.67 8.26
N GLU A 49 -2.69 -0.11 8.06
CA GLU A 49 -2.59 -1.51 7.60
C GLU A 49 -2.43 -1.64 6.08
N SER A 50 -2.44 -0.53 5.32
CA SER A 50 -2.53 -0.59 3.87
C SER A 50 -1.76 0.53 3.19
N LEU A 51 -1.29 0.28 1.98
CA LEU A 51 -0.73 1.31 1.12
C LEU A 51 -1.87 2.08 0.44
N THR A 52 -2.08 3.31 0.82
CA THR A 52 -3.17 4.16 0.33
C THR A 52 -2.69 5.36 -0.45
N THR A 53 -1.54 5.89 -0.09
CA THR A 53 -0.91 7.04 -0.76
C THR A 53 0.59 7.01 -0.56
N TYR A 54 1.31 7.63 -1.48
CA TYR A 54 2.74 7.91 -1.31
C TYR A 54 2.99 9.32 -0.69
N GLU A 55 1.95 10.15 -0.57
CA GLU A 55 2.04 11.47 0.08
C GLU A 55 1.30 11.45 1.41
N PRO A 56 2.01 11.28 2.52
CA PRO A 56 1.39 11.28 3.85
C PRO A 56 0.89 12.68 4.23
N ARG A 57 -0.24 12.73 4.89
CA ARG A 57 -0.81 13.96 5.44
C ARG A 57 -1.64 13.68 6.69
N GLY A 58 -2.14 14.74 7.33
CA GLY A 58 -3.09 14.63 8.44
C GLY A 58 -2.49 14.10 9.73
N PRO A 59 -3.36 13.77 10.72
CA PRO A 59 -2.94 13.44 12.09
C PRO A 59 -2.01 12.22 12.19
N TRP A 60 -2.23 11.19 11.38
CA TRP A 60 -1.41 9.98 11.40
C TRP A 60 -0.03 10.19 10.82
N SER A 61 0.09 11.04 9.80
CA SER A 61 1.38 11.45 9.27
C SER A 61 2.21 12.18 10.33
N LYS A 62 1.54 13.02 11.14
CA LYS A 62 2.19 13.76 12.22
C LYS A 62 2.84 12.86 13.28
N ILE A 63 2.32 11.67 13.53
CA ILE A 63 2.92 10.71 14.47
C ILE A 63 4.35 10.38 14.05
N HIS A 64 4.61 10.23 12.77
CA HIS A 64 5.96 9.96 12.27
C HIS A 64 6.94 11.10 12.55
N THR A 65 6.52 12.35 12.29
CA THR A 65 7.37 13.52 12.56
C THR A 65 7.61 13.73 14.04
N ASP A 66 6.59 13.49 14.87
CA ASP A 66 6.73 13.55 16.33
C ASP A 66 7.72 12.51 16.84
N LEU A 67 7.63 11.27 16.36
CA LEU A 67 8.57 10.20 16.75
C LEU A 67 9.99 10.43 16.23
N SER A 68 10.16 10.89 14.99
CA SER A 68 11.47 11.19 14.43
C SER A 68 12.18 12.34 15.16
N SER A 69 11.42 13.25 15.77
CA SER A 69 11.96 14.38 16.55
C SER A 69 12.49 14.00 17.94
N LEU A 70 12.29 12.77 18.39
CA LEU A 70 12.68 12.32 19.75
C LEU A 70 14.17 12.01 19.89
N GLY A 71 14.99 12.25 18.85
CA GLY A 71 16.44 12.09 18.89
C GLY A 71 16.93 10.64 18.78
N SER A 72 16.10 9.76 18.25
CA SER A 72 16.45 8.38 17.94
C SER A 72 16.19 8.06 16.46
N ILE A 73 16.59 6.85 16.02
CA ILE A 73 16.26 6.39 14.68
C ILE A 73 14.76 6.10 14.62
N HIS A 74 14.09 6.67 13.60
CA HIS A 74 12.71 6.40 13.31
C HIS A 74 12.58 5.51 12.08
N ILE A 75 11.73 4.47 12.17
CA ILE A 75 11.51 3.47 11.13
C ILE A 75 10.09 3.59 10.62
N SER A 76 9.92 3.84 9.32
CA SER A 76 8.64 3.69 8.65
C SER A 76 8.35 2.22 8.39
N ASN A 77 7.22 1.74 8.88
CA ASN A 77 6.78 0.37 8.66
C ASN A 77 5.79 0.30 7.51
N VAL A 78 6.22 -0.28 6.40
CA VAL A 78 5.35 -0.61 5.28
C VAL A 78 4.58 -1.87 5.62
N HIS A 79 3.28 -1.75 5.73
CA HIS A 79 2.39 -2.85 5.99
C HIS A 79 1.91 -3.48 4.68
N ILE A 80 1.03 -4.45 4.78
CA ILE A 80 0.52 -5.21 3.64
C ILE A 80 -0.32 -4.38 2.67
N LEU A 81 -0.59 -4.91 1.49
CA LEU A 81 -1.45 -4.31 0.47
C LEU A 81 -2.92 -4.75 0.61
N ALA A 82 -3.43 -4.81 1.84
CA ALA A 82 -4.86 -4.85 2.09
C ALA A 82 -5.64 -6.02 1.46
N ASN A 83 -5.20 -7.26 1.66
CA ASN A 83 -5.89 -8.47 1.18
C ASN A 83 -6.20 -8.46 -0.33
N LEU A 84 -5.28 -7.95 -1.12
CA LEU A 84 -5.31 -8.14 -2.57
C LEU A 84 -4.50 -9.35 -3.04
N GLU A 85 -4.10 -10.18 -2.09
CA GLU A 85 -3.59 -11.48 -2.40
C GLU A 85 -4.69 -12.31 -3.13
N PRO A 86 -4.35 -13.10 -4.10
CA PRO A 86 -3.00 -13.46 -4.53
C PRO A 86 -2.38 -12.55 -5.61
N PHE A 87 -2.90 -11.37 -5.86
CA PHE A 87 -2.43 -10.53 -6.95
C PHE A 87 -1.01 -10.02 -6.71
N ARG A 88 -0.16 -10.09 -7.73
CA ARG A 88 1.19 -9.53 -7.69
C ARG A 88 1.11 -8.02 -7.74
N TRP A 89 1.88 -7.37 -6.90
CA TRP A 89 1.98 -5.92 -6.86
C TRP A 89 3.44 -5.48 -6.83
N GLY A 90 3.78 -4.51 -7.63
CA GLY A 90 5.13 -3.96 -7.65
C GLY A 90 5.19 -2.75 -8.56
N SER A 91 4.91 -1.57 -8.04
CA SER A 91 4.98 -0.30 -8.77
C SER A 91 6.25 0.45 -8.39
N PRO A 92 7.31 0.43 -9.23
CA PRO A 92 8.54 1.14 -8.94
C PRO A 92 8.32 2.64 -8.69
N ASP A 93 7.47 3.27 -9.49
CA ASP A 93 7.14 4.69 -9.35
C ASP A 93 6.48 5.01 -8.00
N PHE A 94 5.47 4.24 -7.62
CA PHE A 94 4.78 4.42 -6.34
C PHE A 94 5.74 4.22 -5.16
N VAL A 95 6.55 3.16 -5.20
CA VAL A 95 7.49 2.83 -4.12
C VAL A 95 8.56 3.91 -3.98
N GLN A 96 9.11 4.40 -5.10
CA GLN A 96 10.10 5.49 -5.06
C GLN A 96 9.51 6.74 -4.40
N LYS A 97 8.31 7.15 -4.79
CA LYS A 97 7.60 8.30 -4.20
C LYS A 97 7.31 8.09 -2.72
N ALA A 98 6.85 6.89 -2.34
CA ALA A 98 6.55 6.56 -0.95
C ALA A 98 7.80 6.61 -0.06
N VAL A 99 8.91 6.01 -0.49
CA VAL A 99 10.18 6.04 0.27
C VAL A 99 10.74 7.45 0.36
N THR A 100 10.63 8.23 -0.72
CA THR A 100 11.04 9.65 -0.70
C THR A 100 10.21 10.44 0.32
N ALA A 101 8.91 10.21 0.40
CA ALA A 101 8.05 10.85 1.38
C ALA A 101 8.36 10.37 2.82
N MET A 102 8.60 9.08 3.03
CA MET A 102 9.02 8.55 4.33
C MET A 102 10.28 9.25 4.85
N HIS A 103 11.24 9.49 3.96
CA HIS A 103 12.49 10.15 4.31
C HIS A 103 12.33 11.66 4.50
N ASN A 104 11.77 12.35 3.50
CA ASN A 104 11.72 13.81 3.46
C ASN A 104 10.60 14.41 4.30
N VAL A 105 9.45 13.72 4.44
CA VAL A 105 8.28 14.21 5.16
C VAL A 105 8.21 13.62 6.56
N HIS A 106 8.40 12.33 6.70
CA HIS A 106 8.31 11.65 7.99
C HIS A 106 9.59 11.72 8.83
N GLY A 107 10.74 12.07 8.22
CA GLY A 107 12.04 12.02 8.89
C GLY A 107 12.48 10.60 9.23
N ALA A 108 11.97 9.58 8.52
CA ALA A 108 12.35 8.20 8.75
C ALA A 108 13.78 7.94 8.26
N ASN A 109 14.56 7.26 9.09
CA ASN A 109 15.96 6.90 8.78
C ASN A 109 16.08 5.48 8.24
N ALA A 110 15.03 4.66 8.43
CA ALA A 110 14.99 3.27 8.02
C ALA A 110 13.56 2.84 7.64
N LEU A 111 13.50 1.69 7.00
CA LEU A 111 12.27 1.09 6.53
C LEU A 111 12.17 -0.34 7.08
N HIS A 112 10.99 -0.71 7.56
CA HIS A 112 10.62 -2.07 7.87
C HIS A 112 9.53 -2.54 6.92
N LEU A 113 9.76 -3.65 6.23
CA LEU A 113 8.89 -4.16 5.20
C LEU A 113 8.18 -5.44 5.66
N TYR A 114 6.86 -5.47 5.56
CA TYR A 114 6.10 -6.71 5.63
C TYR A 114 6.08 -7.41 4.26
N PRO A 115 5.85 -8.73 4.23
CA PRO A 115 5.52 -9.43 3.01
C PRO A 115 4.32 -8.76 2.30
N GLN A 116 4.28 -8.82 0.98
CA GLN A 116 3.16 -8.30 0.21
C GLN A 116 1.86 -9.01 0.55
N ALA A 117 1.91 -10.36 0.60
CA ALA A 117 0.76 -11.17 0.93
C ALA A 117 0.48 -11.20 2.43
N SER A 118 -0.80 -11.22 2.78
CA SER A 118 -1.24 -11.32 4.17
C SER A 118 -0.90 -12.68 4.76
N TYR A 119 -0.29 -12.68 5.93
CA TYR A 119 -0.06 -13.91 6.68
C TYR A 119 -1.36 -14.56 7.22
N TRP A 120 -2.48 -13.83 7.20
CA TRP A 120 -3.78 -14.36 7.63
C TRP A 120 -4.37 -15.35 6.63
N ASP A 121 -4.16 -15.08 5.35
CA ASP A 121 -4.72 -15.91 4.29
C ASP A 121 -3.76 -17.01 3.83
N TRP A 122 -2.51 -16.96 4.32
CA TRP A 122 -1.58 -18.06 4.12
C TRP A 122 -2.09 -19.30 4.88
N PRO A 123 -2.13 -20.47 4.30
CA PRO A 123 -1.58 -20.90 3.02
C PRO A 123 -2.58 -20.85 1.84
N TYR A 124 -3.71 -20.25 1.98
CA TYR A 124 -4.80 -20.34 0.99
C TYR A 124 -4.53 -19.54 -0.29
N THR A 125 -3.80 -18.45 -0.15
CA THR A 125 -3.48 -17.52 -1.24
C THR A 125 -2.14 -17.83 -1.94
N ALA A 126 -1.35 -18.79 -1.42
CA ALA A 126 -0.09 -19.16 -2.03
C ALA A 126 -0.30 -19.89 -3.36
N ASP A 127 0.39 -19.46 -4.42
CA ASP A 127 0.39 -20.15 -5.71
C ASP A 127 0.91 -21.59 -5.55
N LYS A 128 0.29 -22.51 -6.26
CA LYS A 128 0.73 -23.91 -6.32
C LYS A 128 1.47 -24.15 -7.62
N LEU A 129 2.63 -24.76 -7.51
CA LEU A 129 3.40 -25.26 -8.64
C LEU A 129 2.77 -26.56 -9.20
N PRO A 130 3.14 -27.00 -10.43
CA PRO A 130 2.57 -28.21 -11.05
C PRO A 130 2.73 -29.48 -10.23
N ASN A 131 3.77 -29.57 -9.39
CA ASN A 131 4.02 -30.68 -8.47
C ASN A 131 3.23 -30.58 -7.13
N ASN A 132 2.29 -29.63 -7.04
CA ASN A 132 1.51 -29.32 -5.84
C ASN A 132 2.35 -28.72 -4.68
N GLU A 133 3.60 -28.38 -4.90
CA GLU A 133 4.39 -27.58 -3.97
C GLU A 133 3.94 -26.12 -4.00
N ARG A 134 4.27 -25.39 -2.94
CA ARG A 134 3.98 -23.96 -2.84
C ARG A 134 5.18 -23.15 -3.24
N GLU A 135 4.94 -22.13 -4.03
CA GLU A 135 5.96 -21.15 -4.35
C GLU A 135 6.31 -20.32 -3.12
N PHE A 136 7.59 -20.04 -2.90
CA PHE A 136 8.00 -19.12 -1.86
C PHE A 136 7.57 -17.69 -2.20
N GLN A 137 7.07 -16.96 -1.22
CA GLN A 137 6.69 -15.54 -1.42
C GLN A 137 7.85 -14.66 -1.90
N LEU A 138 9.07 -14.97 -1.50
CA LEU A 138 10.26 -14.24 -1.96
C LEU A 138 10.48 -14.38 -3.48
N ASP A 139 10.15 -15.53 -4.03
CA ASP A 139 10.29 -15.78 -5.47
C ASP A 139 9.09 -15.21 -6.24
N ARG A 140 7.89 -15.45 -5.73
CA ARG A 140 6.65 -14.95 -6.31
C ARG A 140 6.57 -13.43 -6.33
N ASP A 141 6.86 -12.82 -5.20
CA ASP A 141 6.71 -11.37 -4.98
C ASP A 141 8.08 -10.65 -5.08
N TRP A 142 9.01 -11.19 -5.87
CA TRP A 142 10.37 -10.68 -5.98
C TRP A 142 10.44 -9.18 -6.26
N ILE A 143 9.53 -8.66 -7.11
CA ILE A 143 9.49 -7.25 -7.48
C ILE A 143 9.12 -6.36 -6.26
N TRP A 144 8.25 -6.83 -5.39
CA TRP A 144 7.92 -6.15 -4.12
C TRP A 144 9.18 -5.94 -3.28
N TYR A 145 9.93 -7.00 -3.03
CA TYR A 145 11.13 -6.90 -2.19
C TYR A 145 12.23 -6.08 -2.86
N GLN A 146 12.42 -6.24 -4.16
CA GLN A 146 13.47 -5.50 -4.86
C GLN A 146 13.16 -4.01 -4.99
N THR A 147 11.93 -3.61 -5.25
CA THR A 147 11.56 -2.19 -5.34
C THR A 147 11.75 -1.50 -3.99
N TRP A 148 11.22 -2.06 -2.93
CA TRP A 148 11.39 -1.47 -1.60
C TRP A 148 12.85 -1.45 -1.16
N GLY A 149 13.62 -2.53 -1.35
CA GLY A 149 15.03 -2.58 -1.02
C GLY A 149 15.87 -1.59 -1.80
N ARG A 150 15.61 -1.44 -3.10
CA ARG A 150 16.32 -0.49 -3.96
C ARG A 150 16.11 0.95 -3.53
N TYR A 151 14.88 1.34 -3.29
CA TYR A 151 14.56 2.72 -2.92
C TYR A 151 14.83 3.01 -1.44
N ALA A 152 14.75 2.03 -0.55
CA ALA A 152 15.23 2.17 0.83
C ALA A 152 16.73 2.47 0.89
N TRP A 153 17.52 1.89 -0.03
CA TRP A 153 18.95 2.18 -0.16
C TRP A 153 19.20 3.59 -0.70
N ASN A 154 18.48 3.99 -1.76
CA ASN A 154 18.58 5.33 -2.34
C ASN A 154 17.30 5.67 -3.12
N CYS A 155 16.45 6.51 -2.55
CA CYS A 155 15.23 6.99 -3.20
C CYS A 155 15.46 8.20 -4.16
N HIS A 156 16.61 8.87 -4.05
CA HIS A 156 16.97 10.06 -4.87
C HIS A 156 17.62 9.64 -6.20
N ARG A 157 16.91 8.82 -6.97
CA ARG A 157 17.35 8.36 -8.29
C ARG A 157 16.55 9.07 -9.37
N ASP A 158 17.21 9.36 -10.49
CA ASP A 158 16.50 9.92 -11.65
C ASP A 158 15.45 8.95 -12.18
N ARG A 159 14.27 9.46 -12.47
CA ARG A 159 13.14 8.62 -12.89
C ARG A 159 13.40 7.94 -14.25
N THR A 160 14.06 8.61 -15.17
CA THR A 160 14.37 8.06 -16.50
C THR A 160 15.36 6.90 -16.39
N ASP A 161 16.40 7.07 -15.55
CA ASP A 161 17.37 6.02 -15.29
C ASP A 161 16.70 4.81 -14.62
N GLU A 162 15.76 5.05 -13.69
CA GLU A 162 15.02 3.99 -13.02
C GLU A 162 14.07 3.23 -13.97
N MET A 163 13.42 3.92 -14.89
CA MET A 163 12.63 3.22 -15.93
C MET A 163 13.52 2.27 -16.74
N GLY A 164 14.66 2.76 -17.24
CA GLY A 164 15.61 1.91 -17.96
C GLY A 164 16.15 0.73 -17.12
N TYR A 165 16.43 0.98 -15.85
CA TYR A 165 16.87 -0.09 -14.93
C TYR A 165 15.79 -1.18 -14.79
N TRP A 166 14.55 -0.80 -14.53
CA TRP A 166 13.47 -1.78 -14.35
C TRP A 166 13.12 -2.48 -15.66
N ASP A 167 13.14 -1.78 -16.79
CA ASP A 167 12.95 -2.39 -18.11
C ASP A 167 14.01 -3.47 -18.35
N HIS A 168 15.28 -3.19 -18.01
CA HIS A 168 16.36 -4.17 -18.12
C HIS A 168 16.20 -5.36 -17.16
N GLN A 169 15.83 -5.13 -15.88
CA GLN A 169 15.61 -6.23 -14.92
C GLN A 169 14.46 -7.15 -15.34
N LEU A 170 13.35 -6.57 -15.77
CA LEU A 170 12.18 -7.29 -16.26
C LEU A 170 12.51 -8.02 -17.59
N GLY A 171 13.24 -7.35 -18.48
CA GLY A 171 13.71 -7.95 -19.72
C GLY A 171 14.59 -9.17 -19.49
N LYS A 172 15.53 -9.08 -18.57
CA LYS A 172 16.38 -10.21 -18.15
C LYS A 172 15.57 -11.34 -17.52
N PHE A 173 14.62 -11.02 -16.64
CA PHE A 173 13.80 -12.02 -15.94
C PHE A 173 12.89 -12.79 -16.90
N TYR A 174 12.21 -12.07 -17.78
CA TYR A 174 11.25 -12.68 -18.73
C TYR A 174 11.86 -13.04 -20.10
N GLY A 175 13.15 -12.82 -20.30
CA GLY A 175 13.85 -13.16 -21.55
C GLY A 175 13.33 -12.40 -22.75
N THR A 176 13.14 -11.09 -22.61
CA THR A 176 12.69 -10.18 -23.67
C THR A 176 13.58 -8.94 -23.75
N SER A 177 13.44 -8.13 -24.81
CA SER A 177 14.18 -6.87 -24.93
C SER A 177 13.68 -5.83 -23.91
N ASP A 178 14.54 -4.88 -23.55
CA ASP A 178 14.18 -3.77 -22.64
C ASP A 178 12.98 -2.98 -23.19
N GLU A 179 12.91 -2.78 -24.52
CA GLU A 179 11.77 -2.11 -25.16
C GLU A 179 10.44 -2.85 -24.90
N ASN A 180 10.42 -4.18 -25.04
CA ASN A 180 9.22 -4.97 -24.74
C ASN A 180 8.96 -5.06 -23.24
N ALA A 181 10.00 -5.15 -22.42
CA ALA A 181 9.91 -5.19 -20.96
C ALA A 181 9.32 -3.90 -20.38
N SER A 182 9.47 -2.76 -21.08
CA SER A 182 8.83 -1.50 -20.70
C SER A 182 7.31 -1.64 -20.57
N ASN A 183 6.69 -2.50 -21.39
CA ASN A 183 5.26 -2.78 -21.27
C ASN A 183 4.92 -3.57 -20.00
N ILE A 184 5.83 -4.47 -19.55
CA ILE A 184 5.63 -5.19 -18.27
C ILE A 184 5.74 -4.20 -17.09
N ARG A 185 6.72 -3.29 -17.11
CA ARG A 185 6.83 -2.22 -16.10
C ARG A 185 5.58 -1.35 -16.08
N VAL A 186 5.10 -0.91 -17.24
CA VAL A 186 3.87 -0.11 -17.35
C VAL A 186 2.68 -0.87 -16.76
N ALA A 187 2.55 -2.17 -17.02
CA ALA A 187 1.49 -2.98 -16.43
C ALA A 187 1.55 -2.99 -14.90
N TYR A 188 2.73 -3.15 -14.31
CA TYR A 188 2.91 -3.06 -12.87
C TYR A 188 2.61 -1.66 -12.30
N GLU A 189 3.03 -0.60 -12.97
CA GLU A 189 2.80 0.77 -12.53
C GLU A 189 1.33 1.15 -12.60
N GLU A 190 0.65 0.80 -13.69
CA GLU A 190 -0.77 1.06 -13.85
C GLU A 190 -1.62 0.24 -12.87
N SER A 191 -1.41 -1.07 -12.77
CA SER A 191 -2.14 -1.91 -11.80
C SER A 191 -1.84 -1.51 -10.35
N GLY A 192 -0.63 -1.02 -10.09
CA GLY A 192 -0.18 -0.56 -8.78
C GLY A 192 -0.95 0.63 -8.21
N GLU A 193 -1.64 1.41 -9.05
CA GLU A 193 -2.47 2.53 -8.64
C GLU A 193 -3.88 2.12 -8.18
N ILE A 194 -4.37 0.95 -8.59
CA ILE A 194 -5.77 0.55 -8.38
C ILE A 194 -6.09 0.41 -6.90
N ALA A 195 -5.37 -0.46 -6.19
CA ALA A 195 -5.62 -0.72 -4.78
C ALA A 195 -5.43 0.52 -3.90
N PRO A 196 -4.31 1.27 -4.00
CA PRO A 196 -4.11 2.48 -3.21
C PRO A 196 -5.22 3.52 -3.40
N LYS A 197 -5.66 3.76 -4.63
CA LYS A 197 -6.75 4.72 -4.92
C LYS A 197 -8.09 4.29 -4.30
N LEU A 198 -8.46 3.03 -4.47
CA LEU A 198 -9.69 2.50 -3.89
C LEU A 198 -9.65 2.50 -2.36
N LEU A 199 -8.52 2.09 -1.78
CA LEU A 199 -8.36 2.05 -0.32
C LEU A 199 -8.48 3.44 0.31
N ARG A 200 -7.80 4.44 -0.24
CA ARG A 200 -7.84 5.80 0.32
C ARG A 200 -9.20 6.46 0.21
N ARG A 201 -10.00 6.09 -0.77
CA ARG A 201 -11.31 6.70 -1.00
C ARG A 201 -12.47 5.92 -0.39
N PHE A 202 -12.39 4.60 -0.34
CA PHE A 202 -13.44 3.72 0.13
C PHE A 202 -13.04 2.86 1.32
N GLY A 203 -11.76 2.75 1.62
CA GLY A 203 -11.28 2.07 2.82
C GLY A 203 -11.71 2.85 4.06
N ILE A 204 -12.39 2.19 4.98
CA ILE A 204 -13.09 2.85 6.07
C ILE A 204 -12.51 2.56 7.43
N THR A 205 -11.71 1.52 7.55
CA THR A 205 -11.08 1.17 8.81
C THR A 205 -9.66 0.75 8.61
N GLU A 206 -8.80 1.32 9.41
CA GLU A 206 -7.47 0.82 9.60
C GLU A 206 -7.49 -0.46 10.43
N GLY A 207 -6.62 -1.39 10.12
CA GLY A 207 -6.47 -2.63 10.88
C GLY A 207 -7.64 -3.60 10.79
N ASN A 208 -8.74 -3.22 10.16
CA ASN A 208 -9.87 -4.10 9.95
C ASN A 208 -9.85 -4.70 8.54
N ARG A 209 -9.22 -5.83 8.39
CA ARG A 209 -9.06 -6.53 7.11
C ARG A 209 -10.36 -6.99 6.48
N GLN A 210 -11.42 -7.11 7.27
CA GLN A 210 -12.75 -7.47 6.77
C GLN A 210 -13.39 -6.35 5.95
N THR A 211 -12.85 -5.13 6.04
CA THR A 211 -13.31 -3.96 5.27
C THR A 211 -12.53 -3.76 3.98
N LEU A 212 -11.63 -4.67 3.66
CA LEU A 212 -10.76 -4.55 2.51
C LEU A 212 -11.50 -4.82 1.20
N LEU A 213 -10.93 -4.33 0.11
CA LEU A 213 -11.62 -4.12 -1.15
C LEU A 213 -12.38 -5.35 -1.66
N LEU A 214 -11.79 -6.55 -1.59
CA LEU A 214 -12.43 -7.78 -2.06
C LEU A 214 -13.63 -8.19 -1.20
N GLY A 215 -13.54 -7.98 0.12
CA GLY A 215 -14.58 -8.35 1.08
C GLY A 215 -15.54 -7.21 1.45
N MET A 216 -15.41 -6.03 0.85
CA MET A 216 -16.20 -4.86 1.22
C MET A 216 -17.70 -5.03 0.94
N PHE A 217 -18.52 -4.92 2.00
CA PHE A 217 -19.97 -4.99 1.89
C PHE A 217 -20.60 -3.67 1.45
N MET A 218 -21.78 -3.75 0.83
CA MET A 218 -22.55 -2.58 0.44
C MET A 218 -22.81 -1.63 1.63
N SER A 219 -23.10 -2.17 2.81
CA SER A 219 -23.33 -1.37 4.03
C SER A 219 -22.13 -0.51 4.42
N GLN A 220 -20.92 -0.89 4.05
CA GLN A 220 -19.70 -0.14 4.33
C GLN A 220 -19.58 1.08 3.40
N LEU A 221 -20.06 0.97 2.18
CA LEU A 221 -20.08 2.09 1.23
C LEU A 221 -21.18 3.12 1.56
N VAL A 222 -22.36 2.64 1.99
CA VAL A 222 -23.50 3.54 2.30
C VAL A 222 -23.48 4.12 3.70
N ASN A 223 -22.74 3.51 4.65
CA ASN A 223 -22.57 4.02 6.00
C ASN A 223 -21.16 3.75 6.54
N PRO A 224 -20.14 4.41 6.01
CA PRO A 224 -18.76 4.20 6.43
C PRO A 224 -18.51 4.54 7.89
N TYR A 225 -19.21 5.53 8.45
CA TYR A 225 -18.99 5.99 9.82
C TYR A 225 -19.25 4.91 10.88
N LYS A 226 -20.13 3.96 10.58
CA LYS A 226 -20.38 2.81 11.47
C LYS A 226 -19.14 1.93 11.66
N TYR A 227 -18.22 1.96 10.70
CA TYR A 227 -17.05 1.08 10.65
C TYR A 227 -15.74 1.82 10.94
N THR A 228 -15.77 3.14 11.11
CA THR A 228 -14.58 3.94 11.41
C THR A 228 -14.18 3.74 12.87
N ILE A 229 -13.03 3.11 13.08
CA ILE A 229 -12.51 2.81 14.43
C ILE A 229 -11.55 3.91 14.89
N TYR A 230 -10.72 4.42 13.98
CA TYR A 230 -9.68 5.40 14.29
C TYR A 230 -10.03 6.77 13.71
N PRO A 231 -10.40 7.76 14.56
CA PRO A 231 -10.65 9.12 14.09
C PRO A 231 -9.40 9.73 13.43
N GLY A 232 -9.60 10.46 12.34
CA GLY A 232 -8.51 11.13 11.62
C GLY A 232 -7.69 10.25 10.68
N PHE A 233 -7.96 8.95 10.66
CA PHE A 233 -7.23 8.05 9.76
C PHE A 233 -7.59 8.28 8.29
N TYR A 234 -8.87 8.45 7.99
CA TYR A 234 -9.35 8.71 6.64
C TYR A 234 -8.69 9.95 6.01
N GLU A 235 -8.55 11.00 6.81
CA GLU A 235 -7.91 12.26 6.40
C GLU A 235 -6.41 12.08 6.11
N SER A 236 -5.79 11.07 6.68
CA SER A 236 -4.36 10.76 6.49
C SER A 236 -4.10 9.79 5.33
N CYS A 237 -5.13 9.06 4.88
CA CYS A 237 -4.98 8.01 3.87
C CYS A 237 -4.70 8.51 2.47
N GLY A 238 -4.99 9.77 2.17
CA GLY A 238 -4.86 10.29 0.81
C GLY A 238 -5.09 11.79 0.74
N PRO A 239 -5.16 12.35 -0.47
CA PRO A 239 -5.53 13.72 -0.69
C PRO A 239 -6.90 14.04 -0.09
N GLU A 240 -7.17 15.33 0.12
CA GLU A 240 -8.50 15.78 0.48
C GLU A 240 -9.55 15.24 -0.50
N GLY A 241 -10.70 14.85 -0.01
CA GLY A 241 -11.76 14.30 -0.85
C GLY A 241 -12.96 13.82 -0.06
N GLU A 242 -13.92 13.28 -0.75
CA GLU A 242 -15.24 12.96 -0.21
C GLU A 242 -15.48 11.44 -0.15
N LYS A 243 -16.09 10.99 0.96
CA LYS A 243 -16.72 9.67 1.01
C LYS A 243 -17.95 9.63 0.12
N LEU A 244 -18.37 8.46 -0.31
CA LEU A 244 -19.55 8.34 -1.19
C LEU A 244 -20.82 8.95 -0.56
N ILE A 245 -21.02 8.77 0.73
CA ILE A 245 -22.15 9.36 1.45
C ILE A 245 -22.11 10.90 1.45
N GLU A 246 -20.93 11.48 1.67
CA GLU A 246 -20.70 12.93 1.64
C GLU A 246 -20.93 13.50 0.23
N TYR A 247 -20.44 12.78 -0.79
CA TYR A 247 -20.64 13.14 -2.19
C TYR A 247 -22.13 13.21 -2.55
N VAL A 248 -22.90 12.17 -2.23
CA VAL A 248 -24.35 12.13 -2.52
C VAL A 248 -25.10 13.19 -1.74
N GLU A 249 -24.77 13.40 -0.46
CA GLU A 249 -25.39 14.46 0.35
C GLU A 249 -25.18 15.85 -0.27
N LYS A 250 -23.96 16.14 -0.76
CA LYS A 250 -23.66 17.42 -1.41
C LYS A 250 -24.39 17.57 -2.74
N GLU A 251 -24.51 16.50 -3.55
CA GLU A 251 -25.33 16.55 -4.76
C GLU A 251 -26.78 16.93 -4.47
N TRP A 252 -27.39 16.30 -3.46
CA TRP A 252 -28.78 16.61 -3.06
C TRP A 252 -28.93 18.05 -2.52
N LYS A 253 -27.97 18.49 -1.73
CA LYS A 253 -27.96 19.85 -1.16
C LYS A 253 -27.47 20.91 -2.14
N LYS A 254 -27.07 20.55 -3.35
CA LYS A 254 -26.45 21.43 -4.37
C LYS A 254 -25.24 22.19 -3.83
N GLN A 255 -24.43 21.51 -3.03
CA GLN A 255 -23.20 22.06 -2.44
C GLN A 255 -22.01 21.73 -3.36
N PRO A 256 -20.95 22.57 -3.35
CA PRO A 256 -19.74 22.30 -4.11
C PRO A 256 -18.99 21.08 -3.58
N HIS A 257 -18.44 20.30 -4.48
CA HIS A 257 -17.53 19.21 -4.17
C HIS A 257 -16.12 19.69 -3.89
N VAL A 258 -15.35 18.92 -3.11
CA VAL A 258 -13.99 19.25 -2.70
C VAL A 258 -13.06 18.05 -2.83
N GLY A 259 -11.94 18.24 -3.51
CA GLY A 259 -10.87 17.25 -3.60
C GLY A 259 -11.19 16.05 -4.48
N GLU A 260 -10.68 14.87 -4.11
CA GLU A 260 -10.95 13.63 -4.85
C GLU A 260 -12.38 13.15 -4.64
N MET A 261 -13.10 12.93 -5.71
CA MET A 261 -14.46 12.42 -5.68
C MET A 261 -14.52 10.91 -5.89
N PRO A 262 -15.44 10.20 -5.20
CA PRO A 262 -15.50 8.74 -5.28
C PRO A 262 -15.79 8.23 -6.70
N LEU A 263 -16.61 8.93 -7.48
CA LEU A 263 -16.93 8.53 -8.85
C LEU A 263 -15.76 8.73 -9.81
N ASP A 264 -14.95 9.77 -9.61
CA ASP A 264 -13.74 10.00 -10.40
C ASP A 264 -12.69 8.93 -10.11
N ILE A 265 -12.54 8.54 -8.85
CA ILE A 265 -11.61 7.49 -8.47
C ILE A 265 -11.97 6.14 -9.12
N VAL A 266 -13.24 5.74 -9.13
CA VAL A 266 -13.63 4.49 -9.82
C VAL A 266 -13.45 4.57 -11.34
N ALA A 267 -13.61 5.75 -11.93
CA ALA A 267 -13.30 5.94 -13.35
C ALA A 267 -11.79 5.82 -13.62
N GLN A 268 -10.95 6.44 -12.79
CA GLN A 268 -9.49 6.34 -12.91
C GLN A 268 -8.99 4.90 -12.76
N VAL A 269 -9.51 4.13 -11.80
CA VAL A 269 -9.03 2.75 -11.60
C VAL A 269 -9.45 1.82 -12.75
N ILE A 270 -10.57 2.09 -13.42
CA ILE A 270 -10.91 1.40 -14.67
C ILE A 270 -9.88 1.72 -15.75
N GLU A 271 -9.54 2.99 -15.94
CA GLU A 271 -8.53 3.41 -16.91
C GLU A 271 -7.17 2.77 -16.62
N HIS A 272 -6.75 2.72 -15.36
CA HIS A 272 -5.54 2.02 -14.93
C HIS A 272 -5.61 0.52 -15.26
N GLY A 273 -6.73 -0.14 -14.99
CA GLY A 273 -6.92 -1.55 -15.31
C GLY A 273 -6.83 -1.84 -16.81
N ASP A 274 -7.47 -1.02 -17.64
CA ASP A 274 -7.43 -1.15 -19.09
C ASP A 274 -6.01 -0.93 -19.64
N LYS A 275 -5.28 0.06 -19.13
CA LYS A 275 -3.88 0.31 -19.49
C LYS A 275 -2.96 -0.84 -19.07
N ALA A 276 -3.15 -1.39 -17.86
CA ALA A 276 -2.36 -2.51 -17.38
C ALA A 276 -2.53 -3.74 -18.27
N VAL A 277 -3.77 -4.09 -18.63
CA VAL A 277 -4.06 -5.20 -19.55
C VAL A 277 -3.49 -4.96 -20.93
N ALA A 278 -3.71 -3.78 -21.51
CA ALA A 278 -3.18 -3.45 -22.82
C ALA A 278 -1.65 -3.56 -22.87
N ALA A 279 -0.97 -3.14 -21.80
CA ALA A 279 0.48 -3.21 -21.71
C ALA A 279 0.99 -4.66 -21.55
N ILE A 280 0.42 -5.46 -20.63
CA ILE A 280 0.89 -6.83 -20.42
C ILE A 280 0.63 -7.73 -21.62
N ASP A 281 -0.54 -7.56 -22.27
CA ASP A 281 -0.88 -8.34 -23.46
C ASP A 281 0.04 -8.02 -24.64
N LYS A 282 0.46 -6.75 -24.77
CA LYS A 282 1.46 -6.35 -25.78
C LYS A 282 2.83 -7.01 -25.56
N ALA A 283 3.23 -7.24 -24.30
CA ALA A 283 4.49 -7.90 -23.99
C ALA A 283 4.46 -9.42 -24.25
N ALA A 284 3.30 -10.07 -24.19
CA ALA A 284 3.14 -11.51 -24.10
C ALA A 284 3.86 -12.29 -25.22
N GLY A 285 3.78 -11.81 -26.46
CA GLY A 285 4.39 -12.48 -27.62
C GLY A 285 5.92 -12.45 -27.63
N SER A 286 6.57 -11.63 -26.80
CA SER A 286 8.01 -11.46 -26.76
C SER A 286 8.71 -12.24 -25.65
N VAL A 287 7.96 -12.80 -24.70
CA VAL A 287 8.49 -13.49 -23.52
C VAL A 287 9.03 -14.87 -23.87
N SER A 288 10.30 -15.12 -23.53
CA SER A 288 10.97 -16.40 -23.80
C SER A 288 11.35 -17.19 -22.54
N SER A 289 11.49 -16.54 -21.38
CA SER A 289 11.84 -17.14 -20.10
C SER A 289 10.73 -16.92 -19.06
N ASN A 290 10.68 -17.76 -18.02
CA ASN A 290 9.70 -17.68 -16.93
C ASN A 290 8.24 -17.53 -17.43
N LYS A 291 7.89 -18.26 -18.49
CA LYS A 291 6.59 -18.13 -19.17
C LYS A 291 5.40 -18.42 -18.27
N ASP A 292 5.53 -19.41 -17.38
CA ASP A 292 4.45 -19.76 -16.46
C ASP A 292 4.20 -18.65 -15.45
N GLU A 293 5.28 -18.02 -14.93
CA GLU A 293 5.17 -16.86 -14.06
C GLU A 293 4.61 -15.64 -14.81
N PHE A 294 5.03 -15.43 -16.05
CA PHE A 294 4.47 -14.38 -16.88
C PHE A 294 2.96 -14.58 -17.13
N ALA A 295 2.53 -15.80 -17.38
CA ALA A 295 1.11 -16.12 -17.57
C ALA A 295 0.29 -15.83 -16.30
N ARG A 296 0.85 -16.12 -15.12
CA ARG A 296 0.22 -15.75 -13.83
C ARG A 296 0.16 -14.23 -13.65
N LEU A 297 1.24 -13.52 -13.94
CA LEU A 297 1.27 -12.06 -13.92
C LEU A 297 0.24 -11.45 -14.88
N GLN A 298 0.17 -11.96 -16.10
CA GLN A 298 -0.82 -11.52 -17.09
C GLN A 298 -2.24 -11.73 -16.57
N ASN A 299 -2.53 -12.89 -16.00
CA ASN A 299 -3.82 -13.17 -15.37
C ASN A 299 -4.11 -12.19 -14.23
N ASP A 300 -3.14 -11.85 -13.39
CA ASP A 300 -3.32 -10.88 -12.31
C ASP A 300 -3.71 -9.50 -12.87
N MET A 301 -3.12 -9.05 -13.98
CA MET A 301 -3.50 -7.78 -14.62
C MET A 301 -4.96 -7.80 -15.11
N HIS A 302 -5.39 -8.90 -15.72
CA HIS A 302 -6.79 -9.08 -16.09
C HIS A 302 -7.71 -9.10 -14.86
N CYS A 303 -7.31 -9.76 -13.78
CA CYS A 303 -8.06 -9.76 -12.52
C CYS A 303 -8.17 -8.35 -11.91
N TYR A 304 -7.11 -7.55 -11.91
CA TYR A 304 -7.16 -6.16 -11.47
C TYR A 304 -8.16 -5.33 -12.28
N ARG A 305 -8.18 -5.49 -13.59
CA ARG A 305 -9.16 -4.80 -14.44
C ARG A 305 -10.59 -5.22 -14.09
N GLU A 306 -10.87 -6.52 -14.07
CA GLU A 306 -12.23 -7.01 -13.75
C GLU A 306 -12.66 -6.60 -12.34
N PHE A 307 -11.73 -6.57 -11.40
CA PHE A 307 -11.98 -6.06 -10.06
C PHE A 307 -12.36 -4.57 -10.09
N ALA A 308 -11.66 -3.73 -10.87
CA ALA A 308 -11.97 -2.31 -11.00
C ALA A 308 -13.39 -2.10 -11.57
N TYR A 309 -13.76 -2.86 -12.61
CA TYR A 309 -15.12 -2.82 -13.18
C TYR A 309 -16.19 -3.27 -12.17
N ALA A 310 -15.95 -4.37 -11.48
CA ALA A 310 -16.87 -4.88 -10.45
C ALA A 310 -17.04 -3.89 -9.30
N PHE A 311 -15.95 -3.26 -8.87
CA PHE A 311 -16.00 -2.26 -7.79
C PHE A 311 -16.75 -1.00 -8.22
N ASN A 312 -16.57 -0.53 -9.46
CA ASN A 312 -17.35 0.58 -10.01
C ASN A 312 -18.86 0.27 -10.00
N LEU A 313 -19.27 -0.94 -10.38
CA LEU A 313 -20.69 -1.33 -10.33
C LEU A 313 -21.21 -1.34 -8.88
N LYS A 314 -20.38 -1.81 -7.93
CA LYS A 314 -20.71 -1.78 -6.51
C LYS A 314 -20.89 -0.35 -5.99
N VAL A 315 -20.03 0.58 -6.38
CA VAL A 315 -20.13 2.00 -6.01
C VAL A 315 -21.37 2.64 -6.62
N LYS A 316 -21.66 2.37 -7.89
CA LYS A 316 -22.89 2.85 -8.53
C LYS A 316 -24.16 2.35 -7.84
N ALA A 317 -24.19 1.08 -7.47
CA ALA A 317 -25.30 0.51 -6.72
C ALA A 317 -25.42 1.14 -5.32
N ALA A 318 -24.31 1.40 -4.63
CA ALA A 318 -24.30 2.09 -3.35
C ALA A 318 -24.83 3.53 -3.48
N LYS A 319 -24.44 4.23 -4.56
CA LYS A 319 -24.98 5.57 -4.85
C LYS A 319 -26.51 5.55 -4.99
N LEU A 320 -27.06 4.60 -5.73
CA LEU A 320 -28.52 4.48 -5.88
C LEU A 320 -29.22 4.23 -4.53
N VAL A 321 -28.61 3.47 -3.63
CA VAL A 321 -29.15 3.28 -2.27
C VAL A 321 -29.17 4.60 -1.50
N LEU A 322 -28.09 5.38 -1.59
CA LEU A 322 -28.00 6.70 -0.93
C LEU A 322 -28.99 7.70 -1.56
N ASP A 323 -29.09 7.76 -2.89
CA ASP A 323 -30.06 8.61 -3.59
C ASP A 323 -31.49 8.30 -3.15
N TYR A 324 -31.81 7.00 -2.99
CA TYR A 324 -33.12 6.59 -2.48
C TYR A 324 -33.34 7.00 -1.03
N GLN A 325 -32.32 6.95 -0.19
CA GLN A 325 -32.41 7.39 1.21
C GLN A 325 -32.69 8.89 1.31
N TRP A 326 -31.99 9.69 0.51
CA TRP A 326 -32.21 11.15 0.44
C TRP A 326 -33.52 11.54 -0.24
N GLY A 327 -34.00 10.75 -1.19
CA GLY A 327 -35.26 11.02 -1.93
C GLY A 327 -36.53 10.66 -1.17
N LYS A 328 -36.43 10.14 0.04
CA LYS A 328 -37.59 9.83 0.91
C LYS A 328 -38.03 10.99 1.78
N ASP A 329 -37.16 11.97 2.00
CA ASP A 329 -37.42 13.17 2.78
C ASP A 329 -37.87 14.33 1.87
#